data_99d0b0a761796315fd991fb5867f5c9d
#
_entry.id   99d0b0a761796315fd991fb5867f5c9d
#
_cell.length_a   1.000
_cell.length_b   1.000
_cell.length_c   1.000
_cell.angle_alpha   90.00
_cell.angle_beta   90.00
_cell.angle_gamma   90.00
#
_symmetry.space_group_name_H-M   'P 1'
#
loop_
_entity.id
_entity.type
_entity.pdbx_description
1 polymer ?
#
loop_
_entity_poly.entity_id
_entity_poly.type
_entity_poly.pdbx_seq_one_letter_code
_entity_poly.pdbx_strand_id
1 'polypeptide(L)'
;MKLNYLLGITIAGLGFSTLASGQAFDDKFRQLNDDKFRTPNVYRTASGAPGHQYWQQEVDYDIRVTLNDDNQSVSARSTITYTNNSPDTLRYLWVQLDQNRFKKDSIGPKTRNTSADGLERVSFSRMESMLTQEEFPAGYTITDVSDTRGEPMDYTINDTMMRIDLDEALASGESVTFNIGWQNNIIEADVLGGRGGYEYFEDDGNYLYEMAQWFPRMAAYYDVEGWQNKQFIGNGEFALEFGDYTVAITVPADHIVASTGELQNADEVLTDEQLDRLEQAKSADQPVKIVTQEEALENEKEGTDETKTWIFKADKVRDFAWASSRKFIWDAQRYQKGDTDVMAMSFYPEEGNPLWERYSTASIIHTIDVYNDYSFDYPYPVAISVNGPVGGMEYPMITFNGPRPYLDEESGEKYYSKRTKYGLITVIIHEIGHIYFP
;
A
#
# COMPACT_ATOMS: atom_id res chain seq x y z
N MET A 1 15.11 -85.88 31.46
CA MET A 1 16.22 -85.45 30.59
C MET A 1 15.62 -84.60 29.46
N LYS A 2 16.04 -83.36 29.38
CA LYS A 2 15.78 -82.43 28.26
C LYS A 2 14.34 -82.06 27.97
N LEU A 3 13.97 -80.84 28.40
CA LEU A 3 13.34 -79.81 27.52
C LEU A 3 13.24 -78.51 28.27
N ASN A 4 14.12 -77.63 28.10
CA ASN A 4 14.00 -76.25 28.43
C ASN A 4 14.81 -75.49 27.40
N TYR A 5 14.15 -74.86 26.42
CA TYR A 5 14.62 -73.78 25.63
C TYR A 5 13.51 -73.44 24.61
N LEU A 6 12.59 -72.57 24.99
CA LEU A 6 11.80 -71.78 24.04
C LEU A 6 10.78 -70.92 24.81
N LEU A 7 11.28 -70.02 25.65
CA LEU A 7 10.42 -68.93 26.21
C LEU A 7 11.32 -67.76 26.60
N GLY A 8 11.83 -67.06 25.64
CA GLY A 8 12.76 -65.95 25.95
C GLY A 8 12.93 -64.87 24.91
N ILE A 9 12.12 -64.83 23.86
CA ILE A 9 12.36 -63.86 22.78
C ILE A 9 11.08 -63.00 22.40
N THR A 10 10.00 -63.04 23.16
CA THR A 10 8.77 -62.34 22.76
C THR A 10 8.41 -61.20 23.69
N ILE A 11 9.27 -60.73 24.58
CA ILE A 11 8.96 -59.59 25.48
C ILE A 11 9.83 -58.36 25.21
N ALA A 12 10.78 -58.40 24.30
CA ALA A 12 11.62 -57.23 23.97
C ALA A 12 11.07 -56.34 22.84
N GLY A 13 9.93 -56.69 22.22
CA GLY A 13 9.40 -55.97 21.06
C GLY A 13 8.22 -55.04 21.34
N LEU A 14 7.71 -54.99 22.57
CA LEU A 14 6.51 -54.15 22.90
C LEU A 14 6.79 -52.98 23.84
N GLY A 15 8.07 -52.74 24.19
CA GLY A 15 8.43 -51.67 25.13
C GLY A 15 8.90 -50.36 24.51
N PHE A 16 8.99 -50.25 23.19
CA PHE A 16 9.56 -49.04 22.55
C PHE A 16 8.55 -48.11 21.84
N SER A 17 7.30 -48.48 21.79
CA SER A 17 6.30 -47.64 21.08
C SER A 17 5.44 -46.75 21.97
N THR A 18 5.63 -46.73 23.29
CA THR A 18 4.84 -45.91 24.19
C THR A 18 5.59 -44.76 24.88
N LEU A 19 6.87 -44.57 24.59
CA LEU A 19 7.66 -43.47 25.18
C LEU A 19 7.75 -42.23 24.31
N ALA A 20 7.24 -42.24 23.07
CA ALA A 20 7.31 -41.09 22.19
C ALA A 20 6.10 -40.15 22.29
N SER A 21 4.99 -40.51 22.92
CA SER A 21 3.78 -39.69 22.95
C SER A 21 3.50 -38.96 24.28
N GLY A 22 4.30 -39.16 25.30
CA GLY A 22 4.07 -38.59 26.64
C GLY A 22 4.89 -37.32 26.98
N GLN A 23 5.92 -36.99 26.22
CA GLN A 23 6.83 -35.89 26.57
C GLN A 23 6.50 -34.54 25.93
N ALA A 24 5.50 -34.48 25.07
CA ALA A 24 5.23 -33.24 24.30
C ALA A 24 4.56 -32.14 25.10
N PHE A 25 4.00 -32.37 26.29
CA PHE A 25 3.17 -31.40 27.00
C PHE A 25 3.77 -30.81 28.27
N ASP A 26 4.86 -31.35 28.81
CA ASP A 26 5.39 -30.92 30.13
C ASP A 26 6.76 -30.22 30.05
N ASP A 27 7.29 -29.96 28.86
CA ASP A 27 8.54 -29.23 28.69
C ASP A 27 8.30 -27.73 28.71
N LYS A 28 8.50 -27.11 29.87
CA LYS A 28 8.43 -25.66 30.07
C LYS A 28 9.47 -24.90 29.23
N PHE A 29 10.44 -25.57 28.69
CA PHE A 29 11.47 -25.03 27.80
C PHE A 29 11.35 -25.62 26.38
N ARG A 30 10.11 -25.95 25.98
CA ARG A 30 9.83 -26.45 24.63
C ARG A 30 10.49 -25.55 23.61
N GLN A 31 11.47 -26.09 22.92
CA GLN A 31 12.02 -25.40 21.75
C GLN A 31 10.91 -25.24 20.73
N LEU A 32 10.86 -24.05 20.13
CA LEU A 32 9.93 -23.77 19.07
C LEU A 32 10.19 -24.80 17.95
N ASN A 33 9.13 -25.48 17.51
CA ASN A 33 9.21 -26.49 16.47
C ASN A 33 9.67 -25.86 15.15
N ASP A 34 10.13 -26.69 14.22
CA ASP A 34 10.50 -26.29 12.85
C ASP A 34 9.41 -25.52 12.11
N ASP A 35 8.13 -25.66 12.53
CA ASP A 35 7.00 -24.88 12.02
C ASP A 35 7.01 -23.40 12.46
N LYS A 36 7.78 -23.03 13.51
CA LYS A 36 7.83 -21.66 14.06
C LYS A 36 9.21 -21.03 13.92
N PHE A 37 10.25 -21.82 13.97
CA PHE A 37 11.62 -21.41 13.67
C PHE A 37 12.29 -22.50 12.84
N ARG A 38 12.34 -22.25 11.55
CA ARG A 38 13.02 -23.16 10.63
C ARG A 38 14.52 -23.19 10.93
N THR A 39 15.10 -24.36 10.83
CA THR A 39 16.55 -24.52 10.88
C THR A 39 17.19 -23.80 9.69
N PRO A 40 18.43 -23.32 9.84
CA PRO A 40 19.18 -22.74 8.73
C PRO A 40 19.22 -23.70 7.53
N ASN A 41 19.04 -23.12 6.35
CA ASN A 41 19.07 -23.85 5.09
C ASN A 41 19.84 -23.07 4.01
N VAL A 42 19.76 -23.46 2.75
CA VAL A 42 20.43 -22.78 1.65
C VAL A 42 19.83 -21.41 1.33
N TYR A 43 18.58 -21.16 1.74
CA TYR A 43 17.85 -19.91 1.49
C TYR A 43 17.99 -18.90 2.64
N ARG A 44 18.10 -19.38 3.91
CA ARG A 44 18.20 -18.50 5.08
C ARG A 44 19.21 -19.01 6.09
N THR A 45 19.98 -18.10 6.65
CA THR A 45 20.90 -18.36 7.75
C THR A 45 20.14 -18.51 9.08
N ALA A 46 20.86 -18.89 10.17
CA ALA A 46 20.28 -18.98 11.50
C ALA A 46 19.73 -17.64 12.05
N SER A 47 20.23 -16.51 11.56
CA SER A 47 19.75 -15.18 11.92
C SER A 47 18.58 -14.70 11.05
N GLY A 48 18.12 -15.50 10.07
CA GLY A 48 17.11 -15.12 9.10
C GLY A 48 17.63 -14.37 7.88
N ALA A 49 18.92 -14.01 7.86
CA ALA A 49 19.51 -13.32 6.72
C ALA A 49 19.52 -14.22 5.46
N PRO A 50 19.51 -13.62 4.25
CA PRO A 50 19.56 -14.36 3.00
C PRO A 50 20.73 -15.33 2.93
N GLY A 51 20.43 -16.57 2.52
CA GLY A 51 21.43 -17.62 2.23
C GLY A 51 21.94 -17.51 0.79
N HIS A 52 22.86 -18.44 0.42
CA HIS A 52 23.50 -18.39 -0.89
C HIS A 52 22.61 -18.79 -2.08
N GLN A 53 21.44 -19.37 -1.83
CA GLN A 53 20.41 -19.67 -2.82
C GLN A 53 19.09 -18.93 -2.54
N TYR A 54 19.16 -17.82 -1.80
CA TYR A 54 17.99 -16.99 -1.55
C TYR A 54 17.44 -16.42 -2.86
N TRP A 55 16.13 -16.40 -2.97
CA TRP A 55 15.41 -15.92 -4.14
C TRP A 55 14.25 -15.02 -3.70
N GLN A 56 13.84 -14.13 -4.59
CA GLN A 56 12.61 -13.35 -4.50
C GLN A 56 11.92 -13.39 -5.85
N GLN A 57 10.61 -13.41 -5.83
CA GLN A 57 9.81 -13.25 -7.04
C GLN A 57 9.90 -11.80 -7.52
N GLU A 58 9.52 -11.58 -8.77
CA GLU A 58 9.47 -10.25 -9.37
C GLU A 58 8.13 -10.07 -10.10
N VAL A 59 7.54 -8.89 -9.97
CA VAL A 59 6.21 -8.60 -10.54
C VAL A 59 6.18 -7.21 -11.12
N ASP A 60 6.16 -7.11 -12.43
CA ASP A 60 6.03 -5.83 -13.14
C ASP A 60 4.58 -5.51 -13.49
N TYR A 61 4.24 -4.22 -13.46
CA TYR A 61 2.90 -3.73 -13.72
C TYR A 61 2.89 -2.59 -14.74
N ASP A 62 2.04 -2.71 -15.77
CA ASP A 62 1.58 -1.60 -16.60
C ASP A 62 0.09 -1.38 -16.30
N ILE A 63 -0.24 -0.27 -15.64
CA ILE A 63 -1.61 0.01 -15.17
C ILE A 63 -2.13 1.28 -15.85
N ARG A 64 -3.38 1.20 -16.30
CA ARG A 64 -4.15 2.36 -16.76
C ARG A 64 -5.40 2.48 -15.91
N VAL A 65 -5.56 3.63 -15.25
CA VAL A 65 -6.69 3.92 -14.38
C VAL A 65 -7.33 5.23 -14.75
N THR A 66 -8.66 5.26 -14.69
CA THR A 66 -9.46 6.48 -14.86
C THR A 66 -10.29 6.69 -13.61
N LEU A 67 -10.16 7.88 -13.00
CA LEU A 67 -11.00 8.37 -11.92
C LEU A 67 -12.27 8.96 -12.52
N ASN A 68 -13.41 8.57 -11.98
CA ASN A 68 -14.68 9.25 -12.20
C ASN A 68 -15.03 10.05 -10.94
N ASP A 69 -14.86 11.37 -11.02
CA ASP A 69 -15.08 12.30 -9.91
C ASP A 69 -16.57 12.55 -9.62
N ASP A 70 -17.48 12.29 -10.60
CA ASP A 70 -18.93 12.47 -10.42
C ASP A 70 -19.53 11.43 -9.47
N ASN A 71 -18.97 10.22 -9.42
CA ASN A 71 -19.49 9.11 -8.63
C ASN A 71 -18.46 8.41 -7.76
N GLN A 72 -17.29 9.03 -7.56
CA GLN A 72 -16.18 8.56 -6.73
C GLN A 72 -15.85 7.09 -7.02
N SER A 73 -15.54 6.79 -8.27
CA SER A 73 -15.19 5.44 -8.70
C SER A 73 -13.95 5.42 -9.60
N VAL A 74 -13.35 4.26 -9.72
CA VAL A 74 -12.28 4.01 -10.69
C VAL A 74 -12.62 2.85 -11.60
N SER A 75 -12.18 2.96 -12.86
CA SER A 75 -12.08 1.86 -13.79
C SER A 75 -10.64 1.70 -14.26
N ALA A 76 -10.15 0.47 -14.28
CA ALA A 76 -8.75 0.24 -14.56
C ALA A 76 -8.48 -1.11 -15.22
N ARG A 77 -7.30 -1.21 -15.84
CA ARG A 77 -6.73 -2.44 -16.39
C ARG A 77 -5.24 -2.46 -16.11
N SER A 78 -4.74 -3.62 -15.71
CA SER A 78 -3.33 -3.90 -15.52
C SER A 78 -2.87 -5.02 -16.44
N THR A 79 -1.70 -4.85 -17.05
CA THR A 79 -0.90 -5.94 -17.59
C THR A 79 0.16 -6.28 -16.55
N ILE A 80 0.19 -7.53 -16.11
CA ILE A 80 1.04 -8.01 -15.02
C ILE A 80 2.01 -9.05 -15.60
N THR A 81 3.30 -8.86 -15.38
CA THR A 81 4.33 -9.85 -15.69
C THR A 81 4.90 -10.41 -14.39
N TYR A 82 4.62 -11.68 -14.12
CA TYR A 82 5.11 -12.39 -12.94
C TYR A 82 6.26 -13.31 -13.31
N THR A 83 7.40 -13.16 -12.65
CA THR A 83 8.61 -13.97 -12.87
C THR A 83 8.82 -14.91 -11.69
N ASN A 84 8.84 -16.23 -11.97
CA ASN A 84 9.07 -17.24 -10.97
C ASN A 84 10.56 -17.51 -10.76
N ASN A 85 11.15 -16.84 -9.79
CA ASN A 85 12.56 -17.04 -9.39
C ASN A 85 12.74 -18.17 -8.34
N SER A 86 11.62 -18.77 -7.87
CA SER A 86 11.68 -19.88 -6.93
C SER A 86 12.16 -21.19 -7.59
N PRO A 87 12.64 -22.16 -6.83
CA PRO A 87 12.94 -23.50 -7.36
C PRO A 87 11.68 -24.32 -7.70
N ASP A 88 10.50 -23.84 -7.32
CA ASP A 88 9.24 -24.56 -7.46
C ASP A 88 8.59 -24.31 -8.81
N THR A 89 7.78 -25.25 -9.27
CA THR A 89 6.93 -25.08 -10.44
C THR A 89 5.54 -24.63 -10.00
N LEU A 90 5.13 -23.44 -10.41
CA LEU A 90 3.84 -22.86 -10.05
C LEU A 90 2.76 -23.24 -11.07
N ARG A 91 1.59 -23.65 -10.58
CA ARG A 91 0.43 -24.03 -11.40
C ARG A 91 -0.74 -23.07 -11.26
N TYR A 92 -0.66 -22.15 -10.33
CA TYR A 92 -1.64 -21.10 -10.06
C TYR A 92 -0.92 -19.92 -9.40
N LEU A 93 -1.55 -18.77 -9.52
CA LEU A 93 -1.12 -17.53 -8.89
C LEU A 93 -2.19 -17.07 -7.88
N TRP A 94 -1.77 -16.30 -6.88
CA TRP A 94 -2.68 -15.64 -5.96
C TRP A 94 -2.58 -14.12 -6.09
N VAL A 95 -3.75 -13.47 -6.08
CA VAL A 95 -3.92 -12.03 -6.18
C VAL A 95 -4.72 -11.54 -4.99
N GLN A 96 -4.28 -10.46 -4.37
CA GLN A 96 -4.96 -9.78 -3.27
C GLN A 96 -6.01 -8.81 -3.83
N LEU A 97 -7.21 -8.86 -3.27
CA LEU A 97 -8.34 -8.01 -3.61
C LEU A 97 -8.76 -7.22 -2.36
N ASP A 98 -7.93 -6.30 -1.92
CA ASP A 98 -8.03 -5.64 -0.61
C ASP A 98 -9.34 -4.87 -0.41
N GLN A 99 -9.85 -4.21 -1.46
CA GLN A 99 -11.11 -3.46 -1.38
C GLN A 99 -12.32 -4.35 -1.09
N ASN A 100 -12.22 -5.67 -1.31
CA ASN A 100 -13.30 -6.60 -0.98
C ASN A 100 -13.57 -6.68 0.53
N ARG A 101 -12.63 -6.22 1.39
CA ARG A 101 -12.87 -6.13 2.84
C ARG A 101 -14.06 -5.23 3.21
N PHE A 102 -14.39 -4.27 2.37
CA PHE A 102 -15.48 -3.32 2.59
C PHE A 102 -16.85 -3.86 2.14
N LYS A 103 -16.89 -5.00 1.44
CA LYS A 103 -18.16 -5.66 1.10
C LYS A 103 -18.93 -6.02 2.36
N LYS A 104 -20.25 -5.86 2.32
CA LYS A 104 -21.14 -6.14 3.46
C LYS A 104 -21.06 -7.59 3.98
N ASP A 105 -20.77 -8.54 3.10
CA ASP A 105 -20.64 -9.96 3.40
C ASP A 105 -19.20 -10.41 3.67
N SER A 106 -18.23 -9.49 3.66
CA SER A 106 -16.82 -9.80 3.89
C SER A 106 -16.58 -10.45 5.26
N ILE A 107 -15.47 -11.19 5.37
CA ILE A 107 -15.10 -11.91 6.60
C ILE A 107 -14.63 -10.96 7.71
N GLY A 108 -14.06 -9.79 7.37
CA GLY A 108 -13.45 -8.87 8.30
C GLY A 108 -14.35 -8.47 9.49
N PRO A 109 -15.56 -7.94 9.27
CA PRO A 109 -16.50 -7.62 10.35
C PRO A 109 -16.88 -8.83 11.22
N LYS A 110 -16.95 -10.02 10.63
CA LYS A 110 -17.33 -11.26 11.31
C LYS A 110 -16.25 -11.81 12.24
N THR A 111 -15.00 -11.40 12.05
CA THR A 111 -13.86 -11.85 12.87
C THR A 111 -13.51 -10.90 14.00
N ARG A 112 -14.10 -9.71 14.06
CA ARG A 112 -13.83 -8.72 15.11
C ARG A 112 -14.41 -9.19 16.44
N ASN A 113 -13.57 -9.23 17.48
CA ASN A 113 -14.02 -9.42 18.84
C ASN A 113 -14.78 -8.18 19.32
N THR A 114 -16.03 -8.35 19.73
CA THR A 114 -16.80 -7.30 20.38
C THR A 114 -16.60 -7.44 21.88
N SER A 115 -16.04 -6.40 22.55
CA SER A 115 -15.99 -6.35 24.01
C SER A 115 -17.40 -6.29 24.58
N ALA A 116 -17.59 -6.77 25.83
CA ALA A 116 -18.88 -6.70 26.51
C ALA A 116 -19.43 -5.25 26.55
N ASP A 117 -18.56 -4.26 26.77
CA ASP A 117 -18.94 -2.84 26.76
C ASP A 117 -19.41 -2.36 25.37
N GLY A 118 -18.85 -2.92 24.30
CA GLY A 118 -19.25 -2.63 22.91
C GLY A 118 -20.60 -3.25 22.50
N LEU A 119 -21.17 -4.15 23.31
CA LEU A 119 -22.51 -4.68 23.12
C LEU A 119 -23.59 -3.80 23.75
N GLU A 120 -23.23 -3.01 24.77
CA GLU A 120 -24.19 -2.17 25.52
C GLU A 120 -24.29 -0.73 24.96
N ARG A 121 -23.27 -0.26 24.25
CA ARG A 121 -23.22 1.11 23.71
C ARG A 121 -22.53 1.13 22.36
N VAL A 122 -23.19 1.74 21.38
CA VAL A 122 -22.63 2.01 20.04
C VAL A 122 -22.64 3.52 19.86
N SER A 123 -21.50 4.10 19.43
CA SER A 123 -21.45 5.52 19.07
C SER A 123 -22.23 5.77 17.77
N PHE A 124 -22.70 7.00 17.59
CA PHE A 124 -23.40 7.36 16.34
C PHE A 124 -22.49 7.16 15.11
N SER A 125 -21.22 7.56 15.17
CA SER A 125 -20.25 7.37 14.08
C SER A 125 -20.04 5.88 13.74
N ARG A 126 -19.99 5.01 14.76
CA ARG A 126 -19.90 3.56 14.49
C ARG A 126 -21.18 3.01 13.86
N MET A 127 -22.33 3.51 14.27
CA MET A 127 -23.61 3.10 13.68
C MET A 127 -23.71 3.57 12.24
N GLU A 128 -23.31 4.79 11.95
CA GLU A 128 -23.21 5.36 10.60
C GLU A 128 -22.28 4.50 9.72
N SER A 129 -21.05 4.23 10.17
CA SER A 129 -20.12 3.35 9.47
C SER A 129 -20.70 1.95 9.18
N MET A 130 -21.45 1.36 10.14
CA MET A 130 -22.07 0.06 9.93
C MET A 130 -23.21 0.11 8.89
N LEU A 131 -24.04 1.16 8.91
CA LEU A 131 -25.13 1.35 7.95
C LEU A 131 -24.56 1.65 6.56
N THR A 132 -23.55 2.50 6.47
CA THR A 132 -22.89 2.81 5.20
C THR A 132 -22.24 1.55 4.60
N GLN A 133 -21.54 0.74 5.40
CA GLN A 133 -20.96 -0.52 4.92
C GLN A 133 -22.02 -1.50 4.42
N GLU A 134 -23.22 -1.52 5.00
CA GLU A 134 -24.33 -2.39 4.54
C GLU A 134 -24.88 -1.95 3.18
N GLU A 135 -24.90 -0.66 2.89
CA GLU A 135 -25.53 -0.07 1.69
C GLU A 135 -24.52 0.24 0.59
N PHE A 136 -23.26 0.53 0.92
CA PHE A 136 -22.24 0.94 -0.03
C PHE A 136 -21.81 -0.24 -0.93
N PRO A 137 -21.86 -0.10 -2.27
CA PRO A 137 -21.46 -1.14 -3.21
C PRO A 137 -19.93 -1.23 -3.31
N ALA A 138 -19.31 -1.73 -2.25
CA ALA A 138 -17.87 -1.82 -2.09
C ALA A 138 -17.25 -3.02 -2.81
N GLY A 139 -15.93 -2.94 -2.94
CA GLY A 139 -15.06 -4.00 -3.45
C GLY A 139 -14.92 -3.99 -4.96
N TYR A 140 -14.02 -4.85 -5.44
CA TYR A 140 -13.75 -4.96 -6.86
C TYR A 140 -14.88 -5.69 -7.61
N THR A 141 -15.24 -5.15 -8.77
CA THR A 141 -15.89 -5.86 -9.85
C THR A 141 -14.82 -6.19 -10.88
N ILE A 142 -14.41 -7.46 -10.97
CA ILE A 142 -13.45 -7.92 -11.97
C ILE A 142 -14.18 -7.99 -13.32
N THR A 143 -13.66 -7.27 -14.29
CA THR A 143 -14.27 -7.16 -15.64
C THR A 143 -13.58 -8.04 -16.67
N ASP A 144 -12.29 -8.39 -16.43
CA ASP A 144 -11.49 -9.21 -17.32
C ASP A 144 -10.34 -9.89 -16.53
N VAL A 145 -10.08 -11.15 -16.84
CA VAL A 145 -8.83 -11.86 -16.52
C VAL A 145 -8.47 -12.66 -17.76
N SER A 146 -7.40 -12.25 -18.44
CA SER A 146 -7.06 -12.81 -19.77
C SER A 146 -5.55 -12.91 -19.98
N ASP A 147 -5.14 -13.81 -20.87
CA ASP A 147 -3.76 -13.89 -21.33
C ASP A 147 -3.42 -12.72 -22.29
N THR A 148 -2.19 -12.69 -22.79
CA THR A 148 -1.71 -11.65 -23.73
C THR A 148 -2.40 -11.68 -25.10
N ARG A 149 -3.12 -12.77 -25.43
CA ARG A 149 -3.90 -12.90 -26.66
C ARG A 149 -5.35 -12.47 -26.48
N GLY A 150 -5.76 -12.19 -25.22
CA GLY A 150 -7.11 -11.83 -24.85
C GLY A 150 -7.99 -13.06 -24.60
N GLU A 151 -7.41 -14.26 -24.47
CA GLU A 151 -8.17 -15.46 -24.12
C GLU A 151 -8.43 -15.46 -22.59
N PRO A 152 -9.66 -15.78 -22.16
CA PRO A 152 -9.99 -15.79 -20.73
C PRO A 152 -9.16 -16.81 -19.95
N MET A 153 -8.74 -16.45 -18.76
CA MET A 153 -8.07 -17.35 -17.79
C MET A 153 -9.06 -17.78 -16.71
N ASP A 154 -8.95 -19.02 -16.25
CA ASP A 154 -9.77 -19.52 -15.15
C ASP A 154 -9.35 -18.91 -13.81
N TYR A 155 -10.30 -18.34 -13.08
CA TYR A 155 -10.05 -17.80 -11.76
C TYR A 155 -11.19 -18.05 -10.77
N THR A 156 -10.86 -18.00 -9.49
CA THR A 156 -11.81 -18.11 -8.39
C THR A 156 -11.56 -17.05 -7.35
N ILE A 157 -12.58 -16.29 -6.98
CA ILE A 157 -12.54 -15.30 -5.91
C ILE A 157 -13.08 -15.89 -4.62
N ASN A 158 -12.31 -15.77 -3.54
CA ASN A 158 -12.71 -16.08 -2.19
C ASN A 158 -12.43 -14.87 -1.29
N ASP A 159 -13.45 -14.04 -1.06
CA ASP A 159 -13.41 -12.79 -0.30
C ASP A 159 -12.30 -11.85 -0.81
N THR A 160 -11.22 -11.64 -0.07
CA THR A 160 -10.12 -10.73 -0.43
C THR A 160 -8.99 -11.40 -1.22
N MET A 161 -9.18 -12.63 -1.66
CA MET A 161 -8.17 -13.36 -2.44
C MET A 161 -8.76 -13.89 -3.74
N MET A 162 -8.00 -13.78 -4.82
CA MET A 162 -8.30 -14.37 -6.12
C MET A 162 -7.18 -15.34 -6.49
N ARG A 163 -7.57 -16.57 -6.85
CA ARG A 163 -6.68 -17.55 -7.43
C ARG A 163 -6.87 -17.55 -8.94
N ILE A 164 -5.77 -17.52 -9.69
CA ILE A 164 -5.75 -17.67 -11.15
C ILE A 164 -5.06 -18.99 -11.44
N ASP A 165 -5.74 -19.91 -12.14
CA ASP A 165 -5.17 -21.18 -12.57
C ASP A 165 -4.42 -20.98 -13.90
N LEU A 166 -3.19 -21.50 -13.99
CA LEU A 166 -2.36 -21.39 -15.19
C LEU A 166 -2.60 -22.61 -16.11
N ASP A 167 -2.83 -22.38 -17.39
CA ASP A 167 -2.96 -23.42 -18.41
C ASP A 167 -1.66 -24.25 -18.52
N GLU A 168 -0.53 -23.58 -18.46
CA GLU A 168 0.80 -24.19 -18.44
C GLU A 168 1.50 -23.86 -17.12
N ALA A 169 2.16 -24.88 -16.55
CA ALA A 169 2.86 -24.72 -15.30
C ALA A 169 4.12 -23.84 -15.50
N LEU A 170 4.29 -22.83 -14.64
CA LEU A 170 5.39 -21.86 -14.68
C LEU A 170 6.61 -22.43 -13.96
N ALA A 171 7.62 -22.83 -14.71
CA ALA A 171 8.85 -23.39 -14.14
C ALA A 171 9.76 -22.29 -13.55
N SER A 172 10.79 -22.70 -12.81
CA SER A 172 11.81 -21.79 -12.27
C SER A 172 12.50 -21.00 -13.36
N GLY A 173 12.59 -19.70 -13.21
CA GLY A 173 13.19 -18.75 -14.17
C GLY A 173 12.28 -18.36 -15.34
N GLU A 174 11.05 -18.86 -15.38
CA GLU A 174 10.07 -18.46 -16.41
C GLU A 174 9.18 -17.33 -15.93
N SER A 175 8.59 -16.60 -16.87
CA SER A 175 7.65 -15.51 -16.63
C SER A 175 6.33 -15.77 -17.34
N VAL A 176 5.23 -15.29 -16.73
CA VAL A 176 3.90 -15.27 -17.33
C VAL A 176 3.37 -13.84 -17.34
N THR A 177 2.77 -13.42 -18.46
CA THR A 177 2.14 -12.12 -18.59
C THR A 177 0.65 -12.29 -18.83
N PHE A 178 -0.16 -11.57 -18.08
CA PHE A 178 -1.62 -11.62 -18.15
C PHE A 178 -2.25 -10.27 -17.81
N ASN A 179 -3.54 -10.13 -18.03
CA ASN A 179 -4.27 -8.90 -17.79
C ASN A 179 -5.35 -9.10 -16.73
N ILE A 180 -5.57 -8.06 -15.92
CA ILE A 180 -6.73 -7.94 -15.05
C ILE A 180 -7.40 -6.60 -15.30
N GLY A 181 -8.71 -6.61 -15.60
CA GLY A 181 -9.56 -5.43 -15.65
C GLY A 181 -10.46 -5.37 -14.42
N TRP A 182 -10.69 -4.18 -13.86
CA TRP A 182 -11.57 -4.02 -12.70
C TRP A 182 -12.22 -2.65 -12.64
N GLN A 183 -13.26 -2.58 -11.82
CA GLN A 183 -13.92 -1.35 -11.38
C GLN A 183 -14.19 -1.44 -9.89
N ASN A 184 -14.14 -0.31 -9.18
CA ASN A 184 -14.61 -0.21 -7.81
C ASN A 184 -15.01 1.22 -7.45
N ASN A 185 -15.96 1.34 -6.51
CA ASN A 185 -16.27 2.60 -5.87
C ASN A 185 -15.24 2.89 -4.78
N ILE A 186 -14.87 4.17 -4.66
CA ILE A 186 -13.92 4.65 -3.65
C ILE A 186 -14.71 4.89 -2.36
N ILE A 187 -14.20 4.42 -1.25
CA ILE A 187 -14.83 4.62 0.06
C ILE A 187 -14.64 6.04 0.55
N GLU A 188 -15.60 6.55 1.31
CA GLU A 188 -15.41 7.73 2.13
C GLU A 188 -14.56 7.36 3.36
N ALA A 189 -13.37 7.94 3.44
CA ALA A 189 -12.35 7.51 4.39
C ALA A 189 -12.75 7.77 5.85
N ASP A 190 -13.38 8.90 6.12
CA ASP A 190 -13.81 9.28 7.47
C ASP A 190 -14.98 8.42 7.99
N VAL A 191 -15.77 7.84 7.10
CA VAL A 191 -16.94 7.02 7.45
C VAL A 191 -16.58 5.54 7.59
N LEU A 192 -15.93 4.97 6.58
CA LEU A 192 -15.64 3.53 6.55
C LEU A 192 -14.27 3.19 7.14
N GLY A 193 -13.38 4.15 7.19
CA GLY A 193 -12.00 3.97 7.62
C GLY A 193 -11.21 3.12 6.61
N GLY A 194 -9.90 3.26 6.60
CA GLY A 194 -9.06 2.52 5.67
C GLY A 194 -7.69 3.14 5.55
N ARG A 195 -6.92 2.65 4.59
CA ARG A 195 -5.59 3.18 4.25
C ARG A 195 -5.64 4.11 3.02
N GLY A 196 -6.83 4.38 2.52
CA GLY A 196 -7.13 5.27 1.42
C GLY A 196 -8.64 5.47 1.32
N GLY A 197 -9.07 6.32 0.41
CA GLY A 197 -10.46 6.71 0.21
C GLY A 197 -10.55 8.15 -0.27
N TYR A 198 -11.72 8.73 -0.21
CA TYR A 198 -11.89 10.16 -0.46
C TYR A 198 -12.30 10.92 0.80
N GLU A 199 -12.00 12.21 0.80
CA GLU A 199 -12.53 13.23 1.70
C GLU A 199 -13.41 14.18 0.87
N TYR A 200 -14.56 14.54 1.40
CA TYR A 200 -15.47 15.52 0.79
C TYR A 200 -15.45 16.83 1.58
N PHE A 201 -15.27 17.94 0.90
CA PHE A 201 -15.28 19.29 1.47
C PHE A 201 -16.64 19.93 1.23
N GLU A 202 -17.48 19.97 2.27
CA GLU A 202 -18.85 20.48 2.18
C GLU A 202 -18.92 21.97 1.80
N ASP A 203 -17.92 22.75 2.17
CA ASP A 203 -17.90 24.22 1.97
C ASP A 203 -17.77 24.61 0.49
N ASP A 204 -17.09 23.78 -0.32
CA ASP A 204 -16.82 24.07 -1.73
C ASP A 204 -17.26 22.94 -2.70
N GLY A 205 -17.69 21.79 -2.14
CA GLY A 205 -18.17 20.66 -2.92
C GLY A 205 -17.10 19.86 -3.64
N ASN A 206 -15.84 19.98 -3.24
CA ASN A 206 -14.71 19.30 -3.85
C ASN A 206 -14.32 18.01 -3.12
N TYR A 207 -13.51 17.21 -3.78
CA TYR A 207 -13.02 15.93 -3.29
C TYR A 207 -11.49 15.89 -3.27
N LEU A 208 -10.96 15.14 -2.31
CA LEU A 208 -9.56 14.75 -2.26
C LEU A 208 -9.49 13.22 -2.17
N TYR A 209 -8.73 12.60 -3.04
CA TYR A 209 -8.58 11.16 -3.14
C TYR A 209 -7.19 10.74 -2.67
N GLU A 210 -7.11 9.79 -1.73
CA GLU A 210 -5.91 9.05 -1.36
C GLU A 210 -6.10 7.59 -1.78
N MET A 211 -5.40 7.17 -2.81
CA MET A 211 -5.59 5.88 -3.47
C MET A 211 -4.50 4.91 -3.07
N ALA A 212 -4.86 4.01 -2.16
CA ALA A 212 -4.02 2.93 -1.67
C ALA A 212 -4.76 1.60 -1.71
N GLN A 213 -4.03 0.49 -1.92
CA GLN A 213 -4.64 -0.84 -2.03
C GLN A 213 -5.76 -0.85 -3.10
N TRP A 214 -5.58 -0.09 -4.16
CA TRP A 214 -6.60 0.29 -5.13
C TRP A 214 -6.62 -0.62 -6.37
N PHE A 215 -5.63 -1.49 -6.54
CA PHE A 215 -5.51 -2.41 -7.67
C PHE A 215 -5.32 -3.85 -7.18
N PRO A 216 -5.71 -4.88 -7.97
CA PRO A 216 -5.40 -6.26 -7.69
C PRO A 216 -3.89 -6.49 -7.63
N ARG A 217 -3.35 -6.88 -6.47
CA ARG A 217 -1.91 -7.03 -6.22
C ARG A 217 -1.52 -8.49 -6.14
N MET A 218 -0.40 -8.87 -6.74
CA MET A 218 0.12 -10.23 -6.60
C MET A 218 0.47 -10.51 -5.14
N ALA A 219 0.03 -11.66 -4.63
CA ALA A 219 0.44 -12.12 -3.32
C ALA A 219 1.91 -12.57 -3.36
N ALA A 220 2.64 -12.35 -2.27
CA ALA A 220 4.01 -12.81 -2.16
C ALA A 220 4.09 -14.35 -2.13
N TYR A 221 5.10 -14.88 -2.80
CA TYR A 221 5.50 -16.30 -2.73
C TYR A 221 6.95 -16.39 -2.27
N TYR A 222 7.20 -17.03 -1.13
CA TYR A 222 8.52 -17.04 -0.52
C TYR A 222 8.86 -18.38 0.17
N ASP A 223 10.13 -18.53 0.52
CA ASP A 223 10.73 -19.79 0.96
C ASP A 223 10.19 -20.34 2.30
N VAL A 224 9.52 -19.51 3.11
CA VAL A 224 9.09 -19.95 4.46
C VAL A 224 7.72 -20.61 4.44
N GLU A 225 6.71 -20.00 3.83
CA GLU A 225 5.32 -20.48 3.83
C GLU A 225 4.76 -20.74 2.42
N GLY A 226 5.50 -20.39 1.36
CA GLY A 226 4.95 -20.35 0.00
C GLY A 226 4.06 -19.15 -0.20
N TRP A 227 2.85 -19.31 -0.73
CA TRP A 227 1.91 -18.23 -1.00
C TRP A 227 1.37 -17.58 0.28
N GLN A 228 1.49 -16.24 0.34
CA GLN A 228 0.83 -15.39 1.34
C GLN A 228 -0.63 -15.12 0.91
N ASN A 229 -1.47 -16.13 1.01
CA ASN A 229 -2.87 -16.08 0.57
C ASN A 229 -3.88 -15.95 1.72
N LYS A 230 -3.48 -15.31 2.82
CA LYS A 230 -4.36 -15.04 3.96
C LYS A 230 -5.32 -13.92 3.61
N GLN A 231 -6.56 -14.05 4.07
CA GLN A 231 -7.59 -13.03 3.89
C GLN A 231 -7.18 -11.71 4.56
N PHE A 232 -7.40 -10.59 3.87
CA PHE A 232 -7.18 -9.26 4.43
C PHE A 232 -8.41 -8.83 5.25
N ILE A 233 -8.25 -8.79 6.56
CA ILE A 233 -9.32 -8.42 7.50
C ILE A 233 -9.16 -7.01 8.07
N GLY A 234 -8.25 -6.23 7.52
CA GLY A 234 -7.99 -4.84 7.89
C GLY A 234 -6.93 -4.62 8.95
N ASN A 235 -6.27 -5.66 9.41
CA ASN A 235 -5.15 -5.60 10.35
C ASN A 235 -3.94 -6.33 9.75
N GLY A 236 -2.75 -5.85 10.08
CA GLY A 236 -1.49 -6.41 9.61
C GLY A 236 -0.96 -5.73 8.35
N GLU A 237 0.33 -5.85 8.15
CA GLU A 237 1.03 -5.35 6.98
C GLU A 237 1.08 -6.40 5.87
N PHE A 238 1.39 -5.95 4.65
CA PHE A 238 1.44 -6.81 3.48
C PHE A 238 2.88 -7.23 3.18
N ALA A 239 3.03 -8.48 2.80
CA ALA A 239 4.19 -8.93 2.07
C ALA A 239 3.85 -8.89 0.57
N LEU A 240 4.57 -8.08 -0.18
CA LEU A 240 4.43 -7.91 -1.63
C LEU A 240 5.77 -8.09 -2.30
N GLU A 241 5.74 -8.51 -3.55
CA GLU A 241 6.95 -8.65 -4.35
C GLU A 241 7.38 -7.32 -4.96
N PHE A 242 8.68 -7.16 -5.17
CA PHE A 242 9.22 -6.00 -5.88
C PHE A 242 9.08 -6.17 -7.40
N GLY A 243 8.95 -5.06 -8.09
CA GLY A 243 8.96 -4.96 -9.55
C GLY A 243 8.91 -3.54 -10.03
N ASP A 244 8.81 -3.38 -11.33
CA ASP A 244 8.76 -2.09 -12.00
C ASP A 244 7.31 -1.74 -12.35
N TYR A 245 6.96 -0.48 -12.13
CA TYR A 245 5.61 0.02 -12.38
C TYR A 245 5.63 1.12 -13.43
N THR A 246 4.73 1.01 -14.40
CA THR A 246 4.33 2.11 -15.27
C THR A 246 2.83 2.33 -15.07
N VAL A 247 2.44 3.51 -14.61
CA VAL A 247 1.04 3.79 -14.26
C VAL A 247 0.57 5.07 -14.95
N ALA A 248 -0.47 4.94 -15.77
CA ALA A 248 -1.16 6.06 -16.41
C ALA A 248 -2.46 6.36 -15.66
N ILE A 249 -2.54 7.53 -15.03
CA ILE A 249 -3.63 7.98 -14.18
C ILE A 249 -4.39 9.09 -14.90
N THR A 250 -5.61 8.81 -15.35
CA THR A 250 -6.51 9.77 -15.98
C THR A 250 -7.47 10.34 -14.96
N VAL A 251 -7.44 11.65 -14.78
CA VAL A 251 -8.24 12.41 -13.82
C VAL A 251 -8.85 13.64 -14.50
N PRO A 252 -9.82 14.37 -13.90
CA PRO A 252 -10.25 15.68 -14.39
C PRO A 252 -9.06 16.61 -14.64
N ALA A 253 -9.13 17.44 -15.68
CA ALA A 253 -8.01 18.25 -16.14
C ALA A 253 -7.55 19.34 -15.15
N ASP A 254 -8.40 19.68 -14.17
CA ASP A 254 -8.13 20.59 -13.05
C ASP A 254 -7.50 19.91 -11.82
N HIS A 255 -7.39 18.58 -11.81
CA HIS A 255 -6.73 17.84 -10.74
C HIS A 255 -5.21 17.88 -10.86
N ILE A 256 -4.55 17.94 -9.70
CA ILE A 256 -3.12 17.70 -9.54
C ILE A 256 -2.94 16.31 -8.94
N VAL A 257 -1.95 15.55 -9.42
CA VAL A 257 -1.69 14.17 -9.01
C VAL A 257 -0.34 14.05 -8.32
N ALA A 258 -0.33 13.48 -7.11
CA ALA A 258 0.84 13.00 -6.40
C ALA A 258 0.90 11.47 -6.51
N SER A 259 2.08 10.86 -6.73
CA SER A 259 2.14 9.42 -6.95
C SER A 259 3.50 8.83 -6.61
N THR A 260 3.50 7.54 -6.26
CA THR A 260 4.70 6.70 -6.31
C THR A 260 5.38 6.87 -7.66
N GLY A 261 6.70 7.06 -7.66
CA GLY A 261 7.51 7.15 -8.88
C GLY A 261 7.72 8.57 -9.41
N GLU A 262 8.37 8.64 -10.54
CA GLU A 262 8.70 9.90 -11.23
C GLU A 262 7.70 10.20 -12.33
N LEU A 263 7.23 11.46 -12.40
CA LEU A 263 6.37 11.95 -13.48
C LEU A 263 7.13 11.97 -14.81
N GLN A 264 6.57 11.30 -15.84
CA GLN A 264 7.22 11.10 -17.13
C GLN A 264 6.80 12.11 -18.20
N ASN A 265 5.63 12.71 -18.07
CA ASN A 265 5.03 13.61 -19.06
C ASN A 265 4.65 14.97 -18.49
N ALA A 266 5.56 15.55 -17.70
CA ALA A 266 5.33 16.84 -17.04
C ALA A 266 4.91 17.95 -18.02
N ASP A 267 5.50 17.96 -19.22
CA ASP A 267 5.21 18.91 -20.29
C ASP A 267 3.80 18.78 -20.89
N GLU A 268 3.11 17.65 -20.69
CA GLU A 268 1.73 17.43 -21.15
C GLU A 268 0.69 17.82 -20.10
N VAL A 269 1.05 17.79 -18.80
CA VAL A 269 0.08 17.94 -17.69
C VAL A 269 0.25 19.21 -16.88
N LEU A 270 1.44 19.85 -16.91
CA LEU A 270 1.75 21.07 -16.22
C LEU A 270 1.74 22.27 -17.17
N THR A 271 1.47 23.46 -16.63
CA THR A 271 1.64 24.72 -17.37
C THR A 271 3.12 25.09 -17.50
N ASP A 272 3.44 25.99 -18.42
CA ASP A 272 4.82 26.50 -18.61
C ASP A 272 5.37 27.11 -17.30
N GLU A 273 4.52 27.86 -16.55
CA GLU A 273 4.91 28.44 -15.26
C GLU A 273 5.17 27.39 -14.19
N GLN A 274 4.39 26.32 -14.16
CA GLN A 274 4.60 25.21 -13.22
C GLN A 274 5.88 24.43 -13.56
N LEU A 275 6.16 24.22 -14.85
CA LEU A 275 7.44 23.61 -15.30
C LEU A 275 8.63 24.47 -14.91
N ASP A 276 8.59 25.79 -15.12
CA ASP A 276 9.64 26.70 -14.72
C ASP A 276 9.90 26.66 -13.21
N ARG A 277 8.84 26.61 -12.39
CA ARG A 277 8.95 26.49 -10.92
C ARG A 277 9.52 25.13 -10.51
N LEU A 278 9.14 24.04 -11.18
CA LEU A 278 9.69 22.72 -10.92
C LEU A 278 11.20 22.67 -11.23
N GLU A 279 11.64 23.33 -12.29
CA GLU A 279 13.06 23.47 -12.59
C GLU A 279 13.79 24.33 -11.54
N GLN A 280 13.19 25.42 -11.05
CA GLN A 280 13.74 26.22 -9.96
C GLN A 280 13.91 25.42 -8.67
N ALA A 281 12.97 24.52 -8.34
CA ALA A 281 13.02 23.69 -7.15
C ALA A 281 14.26 22.78 -7.09
N LYS A 282 14.87 22.47 -8.23
CA LYS A 282 16.10 21.67 -8.32
C LYS A 282 17.35 22.38 -7.77
N SER A 283 17.29 23.69 -7.59
CA SER A 283 18.44 24.48 -7.12
C SER A 283 18.11 25.43 -5.96
N ALA A 284 16.87 25.43 -5.48
CA ALA A 284 16.42 26.33 -4.44
C ALA A 284 16.82 25.85 -3.04
N ASP A 285 17.16 26.80 -2.15
CA ASP A 285 17.50 26.55 -0.74
C ASP A 285 16.23 26.43 0.16
N GLN A 286 15.05 26.67 -0.39
CA GLN A 286 13.75 26.57 0.29
C GLN A 286 12.72 25.96 -0.67
N PRO A 287 11.64 25.37 -0.17
CA PRO A 287 10.58 24.82 -1.03
C PRO A 287 10.01 25.89 -1.98
N VAL A 288 9.88 25.52 -3.25
CA VAL A 288 9.26 26.32 -4.31
C VAL A 288 7.84 25.84 -4.50
N LYS A 289 6.88 26.76 -4.57
CA LYS A 289 5.49 26.44 -4.92
C LYS A 289 5.40 26.10 -6.41
N ILE A 290 5.15 24.85 -6.73
CA ILE A 290 4.92 24.42 -8.12
C ILE A 290 3.48 24.77 -8.52
N VAL A 291 2.52 24.40 -7.67
CA VAL A 291 1.12 24.87 -7.74
C VAL A 291 0.88 25.77 -6.55
N THR A 292 0.54 27.03 -6.81
CA THR A 292 0.30 28.02 -5.75
C THR A 292 -1.09 27.86 -5.14
N GLN A 293 -1.31 28.49 -3.98
CA GLN A 293 -2.64 28.51 -3.37
C GLN A 293 -3.68 29.20 -4.25
N GLU A 294 -3.28 30.26 -4.96
CA GLU A 294 -4.16 30.98 -5.88
C GLU A 294 -4.58 30.09 -7.05
N GLU A 295 -3.67 29.29 -7.61
CA GLU A 295 -3.95 28.33 -8.68
C GLU A 295 -4.89 27.22 -8.17
N ALA A 296 -4.65 26.65 -6.98
CA ALA A 296 -5.51 25.66 -6.36
C ALA A 296 -6.94 26.21 -6.14
N LEU A 297 -7.07 27.41 -5.56
CA LEU A 297 -8.36 28.08 -5.36
C LEU A 297 -9.08 28.41 -6.69
N GLU A 298 -8.37 28.58 -7.80
CA GLU A 298 -8.98 28.71 -9.12
C GLU A 298 -9.52 27.39 -9.64
N ASN A 299 -8.73 26.30 -9.47
CA ASN A 299 -9.14 24.95 -9.86
C ASN A 299 -10.39 24.46 -9.09
N GLU A 300 -10.60 24.92 -7.86
CA GLU A 300 -11.74 24.57 -7.01
C GLU A 300 -13.09 25.13 -7.50
N LYS A 301 -13.09 26.22 -8.28
CA LYS A 301 -14.31 26.98 -8.56
C LYS A 301 -15.27 26.34 -9.54
N GLU A 302 -14.73 25.72 -10.58
CA GLU A 302 -15.52 25.12 -11.65
C GLU A 302 -14.92 23.76 -12.01
N GLY A 303 -15.70 22.70 -11.89
CA GLY A 303 -15.31 21.38 -12.38
C GLY A 303 -15.18 21.37 -13.91
N THR A 304 -14.52 20.38 -14.46
CA THR A 304 -14.34 20.22 -15.91
C THR A 304 -14.64 18.79 -16.35
N ASP A 305 -15.27 18.65 -17.53
CA ASP A 305 -15.46 17.39 -18.21
C ASP A 305 -14.18 16.94 -18.98
N GLU A 306 -13.19 17.83 -19.12
CA GLU A 306 -11.91 17.51 -19.74
C GLU A 306 -11.07 16.68 -18.78
N THR A 307 -10.21 15.81 -19.34
CA THR A 307 -9.32 14.98 -18.56
C THR A 307 -7.87 15.13 -18.97
N LYS A 308 -6.94 14.88 -18.03
CA LYS A 308 -5.51 14.73 -18.28
C LYS A 308 -5.04 13.37 -17.83
N THR A 309 -4.05 12.81 -18.50
CA THR A 309 -3.43 11.56 -18.11
C THR A 309 -2.01 11.82 -17.62
N TRP A 310 -1.76 11.54 -16.35
CA TRP A 310 -0.45 11.61 -15.70
C TRP A 310 0.23 10.26 -15.79
N ILE A 311 1.48 10.20 -16.23
CA ILE A 311 2.24 8.96 -16.40
C ILE A 311 3.39 8.93 -15.41
N PHE A 312 3.40 7.91 -14.55
CA PHE A 312 4.46 7.72 -13.57
C PHE A 312 5.20 6.40 -13.80
N LYS A 313 6.50 6.41 -13.49
CA LYS A 313 7.33 5.20 -13.45
C LYS A 313 8.02 5.08 -12.11
N ALA A 314 8.04 3.85 -11.57
CA ALA A 314 8.72 3.51 -10.34
C ALA A 314 9.45 2.18 -10.53
N ASP A 315 10.76 2.18 -10.30
CA ASP A 315 11.59 0.99 -10.43
C ASP A 315 11.77 0.34 -9.06
N LYS A 316 11.69 -0.99 -9.01
CA LYS A 316 11.95 -1.83 -7.83
C LYS A 316 11.17 -1.40 -6.60
N VAL A 317 9.87 -1.20 -6.76
CA VAL A 317 8.93 -0.94 -5.68
C VAL A 317 8.00 -2.13 -5.47
N ARG A 318 7.45 -2.26 -4.26
CA ARG A 318 6.55 -3.37 -3.90
C ARG A 318 5.08 -3.00 -3.91
N ASP A 319 4.77 -1.71 -3.96
CA ASP A 319 3.40 -1.19 -3.99
C ASP A 319 3.39 0.14 -4.74
N PHE A 320 2.19 0.62 -5.05
CA PHE A 320 1.99 1.86 -5.76
C PHE A 320 0.75 2.58 -5.21
N ALA A 321 0.94 3.81 -4.72
CA ALA A 321 -0.13 4.67 -4.24
C ALA A 321 -0.11 6.00 -4.99
N TRP A 322 -1.26 6.67 -5.01
CA TRP A 322 -1.39 8.00 -5.58
C TRP A 322 -2.49 8.79 -4.87
N ALA A 323 -2.46 10.10 -5.04
CA ALA A 323 -3.49 11.01 -4.55
C ALA A 323 -3.83 12.04 -5.62
N SER A 324 -5.05 12.53 -5.60
CA SER A 324 -5.54 13.49 -6.59
C SER A 324 -6.57 14.42 -6.00
N SER A 325 -6.44 15.71 -6.31
CA SER A 325 -7.44 16.72 -5.99
C SER A 325 -7.22 17.98 -6.82
N ARG A 326 -8.29 18.74 -7.10
CA ARG A 326 -8.20 20.11 -7.60
C ARG A 326 -7.75 21.10 -6.54
N LYS A 327 -7.85 20.72 -5.26
CA LYS A 327 -7.47 21.52 -4.08
C LYS A 327 -5.96 21.52 -3.80
N PHE A 328 -5.15 20.70 -4.49
CA PHE A 328 -3.76 20.57 -4.15
C PHE A 328 -2.91 21.80 -4.47
N ILE A 329 -2.34 22.39 -3.43
CA ILE A 329 -1.12 23.16 -3.46
C ILE A 329 0.02 22.17 -3.51
N TRP A 330 1.04 22.42 -4.32
CA TRP A 330 2.21 21.55 -4.44
C TRP A 330 3.47 22.38 -4.27
N ASP A 331 4.31 22.01 -3.30
CA ASP A 331 5.66 22.55 -3.19
C ASP A 331 6.72 21.46 -3.29
N ALA A 332 7.92 21.85 -3.71
CA ALA A 332 9.03 20.94 -3.96
C ALA A 332 10.37 21.58 -3.62
N GLN A 333 11.32 20.77 -3.17
CA GLN A 333 12.72 21.15 -2.98
C GLN A 333 13.63 19.94 -3.17
N ARG A 334 14.68 20.08 -3.96
CA ARG A 334 15.70 19.05 -4.09
C ARG A 334 16.54 18.94 -2.83
N TYR A 335 16.75 17.71 -2.37
CA TYR A 335 17.78 17.36 -1.39
C TYR A 335 18.92 16.64 -2.10
N GLN A 336 20.16 17.12 -1.88
CA GLN A 336 21.35 16.48 -2.41
C GLN A 336 22.45 16.43 -1.37
N LYS A 337 22.94 15.21 -1.06
CA LYS A 337 24.06 14.97 -0.15
C LYS A 337 24.78 13.68 -0.53
N GLY A 338 26.05 13.76 -0.90
CA GLY A 338 26.79 12.60 -1.39
C GLY A 338 26.19 12.06 -2.70
N ASP A 339 25.84 10.76 -2.72
CA ASP A 339 25.21 10.10 -3.84
C ASP A 339 23.66 10.18 -3.79
N THR A 340 23.11 10.67 -2.68
CA THR A 340 21.65 10.87 -2.53
C THR A 340 21.19 12.11 -3.28
N ASP A 341 20.23 11.95 -4.17
CA ASP A 341 19.61 13.00 -4.97
C ASP A 341 18.11 12.77 -5.00
N VAL A 342 17.34 13.54 -4.25
CA VAL A 342 15.91 13.31 -4.01
C VAL A 342 15.13 14.60 -4.20
N MET A 343 14.03 14.55 -4.94
CA MET A 343 13.05 15.62 -4.98
C MET A 343 12.04 15.40 -3.84
N ALA A 344 12.13 16.20 -2.78
CA ALA A 344 11.16 16.22 -1.68
C ALA A 344 9.97 17.08 -2.08
N MET A 345 8.74 16.56 -1.95
CA MET A 345 7.53 17.22 -2.40
C MET A 345 6.40 17.09 -1.37
N SER A 346 5.57 18.12 -1.28
CA SER A 346 4.36 18.10 -0.45
C SER A 346 3.14 18.56 -1.26
N PHE A 347 2.03 17.83 -1.08
CA PHE A 347 0.74 18.11 -1.70
C PHE A 347 -0.30 18.24 -0.60
N TYR A 348 -1.03 19.35 -0.58
CA TYR A 348 -1.99 19.62 0.49
C TYR A 348 -3.03 20.65 0.05
N PRO A 349 -4.27 20.55 0.56
CA PRO A 349 -5.28 21.58 0.31
C PRO A 349 -5.02 22.82 1.17
N GLU A 350 -5.72 23.90 0.86
CA GLU A 350 -5.63 25.18 1.58
C GLU A 350 -5.90 25.02 3.09
N GLU A 351 -6.72 24.05 3.47
CA GLU A 351 -7.01 23.69 4.86
C GLU A 351 -5.77 23.26 5.64
N GLY A 352 -4.74 22.75 4.97
CA GLY A 352 -3.44 22.42 5.55
C GLY A 352 -2.60 23.65 5.93
N ASN A 353 -2.86 24.82 5.32
CA ASN A 353 -2.08 26.04 5.56
C ASN A 353 -2.48 26.75 6.87
N PRO A 354 -1.53 27.44 7.54
CA PRO A 354 -0.10 27.63 7.18
C PRO A 354 0.83 26.54 7.74
N LEU A 355 0.31 25.42 8.25
CA LEU A 355 1.09 24.39 8.92
C LEU A 355 1.93 23.60 7.90
N TRP A 356 1.32 23.17 6.80
CA TRP A 356 1.93 22.32 5.79
C TRP A 356 3.03 23.03 5.03
N GLU A 357 2.76 24.23 4.56
CA GLU A 357 3.73 25.07 3.87
C GLU A 357 5.02 25.29 4.68
N ARG A 358 4.88 25.42 6.01
CA ARG A 358 6.03 25.72 6.88
C ARG A 358 6.86 24.51 7.25
N TYR A 359 6.25 23.31 7.28
CA TYR A 359 6.91 22.18 7.94
C TYR A 359 6.97 20.89 7.12
N SER A 360 6.09 20.66 6.14
CA SER A 360 5.98 19.37 5.50
C SER A 360 7.26 19.00 4.71
N THR A 361 7.60 19.73 3.65
CA THR A 361 8.77 19.45 2.82
C THR A 361 10.08 19.55 3.61
N ALA A 362 10.15 20.50 4.56
CA ALA A 362 11.32 20.60 5.46
C ALA A 362 11.47 19.35 6.36
N SER A 363 10.37 18.73 6.79
CA SER A 363 10.40 17.49 7.58
C SER A 363 10.85 16.30 6.74
N ILE A 364 10.46 16.19 5.48
CA ILE A 364 10.94 15.16 4.55
C ILE A 364 12.46 15.25 4.42
N ILE A 365 12.98 16.44 4.08
CA ILE A 365 14.41 16.69 3.88
C ILE A 365 15.19 16.36 5.16
N HIS A 366 14.72 16.84 6.31
CA HIS A 366 15.37 16.56 7.60
C HIS A 366 15.38 15.06 7.91
N THR A 367 14.30 14.36 7.60
CA THR A 367 14.21 12.91 7.83
C THR A 367 15.23 12.16 6.98
N ILE A 368 15.30 12.46 5.68
CA ILE A 368 16.27 11.84 4.78
C ILE A 368 17.71 12.12 5.26
N ASP A 369 18.02 13.37 5.62
CA ASP A 369 19.35 13.76 6.10
C ASP A 369 19.78 12.96 7.35
N VAL A 370 18.86 12.81 8.32
CA VAL A 370 19.13 12.06 9.56
C VAL A 370 19.20 10.57 9.32
N TYR A 371 18.24 9.99 8.58
CA TYR A 371 18.23 8.53 8.36
C TYR A 371 19.42 8.07 7.51
N ASN A 372 19.86 8.85 6.53
CA ASN A 372 21.08 8.57 5.76
C ASN A 372 22.32 8.48 6.65
N ASP A 373 22.44 9.36 7.65
CA ASP A 373 23.57 9.36 8.58
C ASP A 373 23.58 8.13 9.53
N TYR A 374 22.40 7.57 9.84
CA TYR A 374 22.26 6.46 10.81
C TYR A 374 22.01 5.10 10.18
N SER A 375 21.66 5.02 8.89
CA SER A 375 21.23 3.80 8.22
C SER A 375 21.94 3.62 6.87
N PHE A 376 21.26 3.88 5.79
CA PHE A 376 21.74 3.82 4.41
C PHE A 376 21.11 4.96 3.62
N ASP A 377 21.66 5.26 2.45
CA ASP A 377 21.15 6.33 1.60
C ASP A 377 19.71 6.05 1.14
N TYR A 378 18.87 7.08 1.11
CA TYR A 378 17.50 6.97 0.61
C TYR A 378 17.50 6.40 -0.80
N PRO A 379 16.74 5.30 -1.07
CA PRO A 379 16.96 4.51 -2.27
C PRO A 379 16.21 5.02 -3.52
N TYR A 380 15.37 6.06 -3.39
CA TYR A 380 14.46 6.48 -4.46
C TYR A 380 14.69 7.93 -4.88
N PRO A 381 14.25 8.32 -6.11
CA PRO A 381 14.48 9.67 -6.63
C PRO A 381 13.53 10.73 -6.07
N VAL A 382 12.40 10.33 -5.50
CA VAL A 382 11.40 11.25 -4.94
C VAL A 382 10.95 10.82 -3.55
N ALA A 383 10.53 11.79 -2.71
CA ALA A 383 9.92 11.56 -1.41
C ALA A 383 8.76 12.53 -1.23
N ILE A 384 7.55 12.01 -1.06
CA ILE A 384 6.31 12.77 -1.15
C ILE A 384 5.52 12.64 0.15
N SER A 385 4.99 13.78 0.65
CA SER A 385 4.02 13.84 1.74
C SER A 385 2.73 14.44 1.22
N VAL A 386 1.62 13.73 1.39
CA VAL A 386 0.28 14.18 0.98
C VAL A 386 -0.58 14.40 2.20
N ASN A 387 -1.33 15.50 2.23
CA ASN A 387 -2.34 15.74 3.24
C ASN A 387 -3.70 15.28 2.76
N GLY A 388 -4.33 14.44 3.56
CA GLY A 388 -5.67 13.94 3.32
C GLY A 388 -6.31 13.34 4.56
N PRO A 389 -7.37 12.53 4.40
CA PRO A 389 -8.12 11.94 5.50
C PRO A 389 -7.37 10.80 6.22
N VAL A 390 -6.35 10.20 5.58
CA VAL A 390 -5.55 9.15 6.21
C VAL A 390 -4.53 9.77 7.16
N GLY A 391 -4.61 9.41 8.43
CA GLY A 391 -3.85 10.05 9.51
C GLY A 391 -2.34 9.81 9.48
N GLY A 392 -1.89 8.69 8.93
CA GLY A 392 -0.50 8.27 8.73
C GLY A 392 -0.48 6.94 7.99
N MET A 393 0.22 6.88 6.84
CA MET A 393 0.40 5.65 6.07
C MET A 393 1.53 5.82 5.06
N GLU A 394 2.36 4.80 4.94
CA GLU A 394 3.48 4.75 4.03
C GLU A 394 3.22 3.92 2.78
N TYR A 395 3.78 4.38 1.66
CA TYR A 395 3.93 3.62 0.41
C TYR A 395 5.29 3.97 -0.20
N PRO A 396 5.83 3.18 -1.13
CA PRO A 396 7.08 3.56 -1.78
C PRO A 396 7.03 4.98 -2.35
N MET A 397 7.95 5.85 -1.92
CA MET A 397 8.10 7.24 -2.34
C MET A 397 6.98 8.22 -1.94
N ILE A 398 5.84 7.77 -1.42
CA ILE A 398 4.69 8.62 -1.07
C ILE A 398 4.11 8.22 0.28
N THR A 399 3.76 9.21 1.09
CA THR A 399 3.16 9.02 2.42
C THR A 399 1.90 9.87 2.55
N PHE A 400 0.88 9.33 3.25
CA PHE A 400 -0.35 10.05 3.58
C PHE A 400 -0.30 10.52 5.02
N ASN A 401 -0.67 11.78 5.30
CA ASN A 401 -0.50 12.40 6.60
C ASN A 401 -1.67 13.35 6.91
N GLY A 402 -2.29 13.20 8.07
CA GLY A 402 -3.56 13.85 8.40
C GLY A 402 -3.52 15.21 9.12
N PRO A 403 -2.53 15.59 9.96
CA PRO A 403 -2.67 16.77 10.81
C PRO A 403 -2.85 18.08 10.05
N ARG A 404 -3.90 18.83 10.42
CA ARG A 404 -4.24 20.18 9.88
C ARG A 404 -4.37 21.22 10.99
N PRO A 405 -4.26 22.54 10.68
CA PRO A 405 -4.64 23.60 11.60
C PRO A 405 -6.12 23.53 11.98
N TYR A 406 -6.46 24.27 13.01
CA TYR A 406 -7.86 24.52 13.38
C TYR A 406 -8.30 25.83 12.76
N LEU A 407 -9.53 25.88 12.29
CA LEU A 407 -10.21 27.10 11.85
C LEU A 407 -10.95 27.71 13.05
N ASP A 408 -10.72 28.97 13.32
CA ASP A 408 -11.57 29.74 14.23
C ASP A 408 -12.77 30.29 13.41
N GLU A 409 -13.94 29.74 13.67
CA GLU A 409 -15.16 30.06 12.93
C GLU A 409 -15.62 31.52 13.10
N GLU A 410 -15.23 32.19 14.21
CA GLU A 410 -15.61 33.57 14.46
C GLU A 410 -14.71 34.58 13.71
N SER A 411 -13.40 34.32 13.71
CA SER A 411 -12.40 35.19 13.06
C SER A 411 -12.06 34.79 11.64
N GLY A 412 -12.30 33.55 11.25
CA GLY A 412 -11.83 32.96 10.00
C GLY A 412 -10.30 32.71 9.97
N GLU A 413 -9.61 32.87 11.11
CA GLU A 413 -8.17 32.66 11.19
C GLU A 413 -7.84 31.19 11.45
N LYS A 414 -6.82 30.65 10.75
CA LYS A 414 -6.29 29.32 11.00
C LYS A 414 -5.16 29.38 12.02
N TYR A 415 -5.23 28.51 13.03
CA TYR A 415 -4.20 28.40 14.06
C TYR A 415 -3.87 26.94 14.33
N TYR A 416 -2.70 26.68 14.88
CA TYR A 416 -2.30 25.34 15.31
C TYR A 416 -1.58 25.35 16.65
N SER A 417 -1.86 24.35 17.44
CA SER A 417 -1.19 24.14 18.71
C SER A 417 0.24 23.58 18.51
N LYS A 418 1.05 23.68 19.55
CA LYS A 418 2.34 23.01 19.60
C LYS A 418 2.22 21.50 19.36
N ARG A 419 1.15 20.89 19.88
CA ARG A 419 0.84 19.46 19.69
C ARG A 419 0.54 19.15 18.22
N THR A 420 -0.26 19.95 17.55
CA THR A 420 -0.59 19.78 16.12
C THR A 420 0.65 19.90 15.24
N LYS A 421 1.49 20.94 15.51
CA LYS A 421 2.77 21.11 14.79
C LYS A 421 3.67 19.90 14.91
N TYR A 422 3.94 19.45 16.13
CA TYR A 422 4.81 18.28 16.32
C TYR A 422 4.13 16.98 15.92
N GLY A 423 2.80 16.92 15.93
CA GLY A 423 2.03 15.81 15.36
C GLY A 423 2.33 15.63 13.86
N LEU A 424 2.25 16.72 13.09
CA LEU A 424 2.61 16.68 11.66
C LEU A 424 4.07 16.28 11.44
N ILE A 425 5.01 16.96 12.10
CA ILE A 425 6.43 16.66 11.93
C ILE A 425 6.73 15.19 12.27
N THR A 426 6.15 14.69 13.38
CA THR A 426 6.40 13.32 13.84
C THR A 426 5.82 12.28 12.88
N VAL A 427 4.59 12.48 12.37
CA VAL A 427 4.00 11.53 11.42
C VAL A 427 4.80 11.51 10.11
N ILE A 428 5.20 12.65 9.56
CA ILE A 428 6.04 12.68 8.35
C ILE A 428 7.37 11.94 8.57
N ILE A 429 8.05 12.17 9.70
CA ILE A 429 9.28 11.45 10.06
C ILE A 429 9.03 9.94 10.15
N HIS A 430 7.91 9.54 10.73
CA HIS A 430 7.53 8.14 10.91
C HIS A 430 7.26 7.47 9.56
N GLU A 431 6.39 8.05 8.73
CA GLU A 431 5.98 7.46 7.45
C GLU A 431 7.13 7.44 6.42
N ILE A 432 7.94 8.52 6.34
CA ILE A 432 9.16 8.49 5.51
C ILE A 432 10.16 7.47 6.06
N GLY A 433 10.21 7.28 7.39
CA GLY A 433 11.04 6.25 8.03
C GLY A 433 10.70 4.83 7.57
N HIS A 434 9.44 4.54 7.30
CA HIS A 434 9.00 3.25 6.76
C HIS A 434 9.52 2.95 5.33
N ILE A 435 9.92 3.96 4.56
CA ILE A 435 10.57 3.73 3.26
C ILE A 435 11.96 3.10 3.44
N TYR A 436 12.62 3.40 4.56
CA TYR A 436 13.87 2.75 4.96
C TYR A 436 13.62 1.40 5.63
N PHE A 437 12.61 1.32 6.50
CA PHE A 437 12.29 0.17 7.35
C PHE A 437 10.78 -0.12 7.29
N PRO A 438 10.32 -0.78 6.23
CA PRO A 438 8.92 -1.09 6.03
C PRO A 438 8.39 -2.12 7.03
#